data_271a8a570e8dfc666b8afb307bae01c3
#
_entry.id   271a8a570e8dfc666b8afb307bae01c3
#
_cell.length_a   1.000
_cell.length_b   1.000
_cell.length_c   1.000
_cell.angle_alpha   90.00
_cell.angle_beta   90.00
_cell.angle_gamma   90.00
#
_symmetry.space_group_name_H-M   'P 1'
#
loop_
_entity.id
_entity.type
_entity.pdbx_description
1 polymer ?
#
loop_
_entity_poly.entity_id
_entity_poly.type
_entity_poly.pdbx_seq_one_letter_code
_entity_poly.pdbx_strand_id
1 'polypeptide(L)'
;MEIKKDKPFVGFHTRLSDHTAVDKFIELIEEHLAPMDFNAVIVELNPGYTYRCFPEYSNGTITYEDLQKIAAACRRHGIEPIPLIQCLSHQSDFSGGPWPLYKDHPEFLETERLPDDAEWPDLYVYSWCASND
;
A
#
# COMPACT_ATOMS: atom_id res chain seq x y z
N MET A 1 -9.03 20.37 -0.28
CA MET A 1 -7.56 20.22 -0.13
C MET A 1 -6.89 21.22 -1.06
N GLU A 2 -6.30 22.29 -0.52
CA GLU A 2 -5.49 23.23 -1.32
C GLU A 2 -4.03 22.82 -1.20
N ILE A 3 -3.53 22.12 -2.19
CA ILE A 3 -2.08 22.02 -2.39
C ILE A 3 -1.63 23.46 -2.66
N LYS A 4 -0.85 24.03 -1.76
CA LYS A 4 -0.27 25.38 -1.94
C LYS A 4 0.55 25.33 -3.23
N LYS A 5 0.06 25.98 -4.29
CA LYS A 5 0.62 25.97 -5.64
C LYS A 5 2.07 26.49 -5.73
N ASP A 6 2.59 27.06 -4.65
CA ASP A 6 3.88 27.77 -4.62
C ASP A 6 5.02 26.95 -3.97
N LYS A 7 4.75 25.75 -3.45
CA LYS A 7 5.80 24.85 -2.91
C LYS A 7 5.95 23.63 -3.82
N PRO A 8 7.21 23.18 -4.08
CA PRO A 8 7.42 21.94 -4.80
C PRO A 8 6.81 20.77 -4.01
N PHE A 9 6.30 19.76 -4.72
CA PHE A 9 5.85 18.50 -4.11
C PHE A 9 7.08 17.72 -3.65
N VAL A 10 7.21 17.52 -2.34
CA VAL A 10 8.28 16.74 -1.72
C VAL A 10 7.63 15.62 -0.92
N GLY A 11 7.54 14.45 -1.53
CA GLY A 11 6.86 13.28 -0.97
C GLY A 11 7.83 12.22 -0.47
N PHE A 12 7.49 11.58 0.64
CA PHE A 12 8.14 10.37 1.12
C PHE A 12 7.23 9.17 0.85
N HIS A 13 7.73 8.18 0.10
CA HIS A 13 7.00 6.95 -0.18
C HIS A 13 7.55 5.81 0.67
N THR A 14 6.66 5.06 1.29
CA THR A 14 7.00 3.85 2.02
C THR A 14 5.90 2.81 1.96
N ARG A 15 6.30 1.56 2.17
CA ARG A 15 5.40 0.45 2.44
C ARG A 15 5.59 0.02 3.89
N LEU A 16 4.50 -0.07 4.63
CA LEU A 16 4.48 -0.62 5.97
C LEU A 16 4.08 -2.10 5.90
N SER A 17 4.90 -2.96 6.48
CA SER A 17 4.68 -4.41 6.42
C SER A 17 3.70 -4.90 7.47
N ASP A 18 3.73 -4.27 8.65
CA ASP A 18 2.92 -4.69 9.78
C ASP A 18 2.69 -3.55 10.80
N HIS A 19 1.75 -3.79 11.69
CA HIS A 19 1.33 -2.87 12.75
C HIS A 19 2.47 -2.46 13.70
N THR A 20 3.49 -3.29 13.94
CA THR A 20 4.59 -2.96 14.85
C THR A 20 5.47 -1.82 14.33
N ALA A 21 5.44 -1.54 13.04
CA ALA A 21 6.17 -0.44 12.43
C ALA A 21 5.47 0.93 12.58
N VAL A 22 4.20 0.97 12.98
CA VAL A 22 3.36 2.19 12.97
C VAL A 22 3.91 3.29 13.86
N ASP A 23 4.24 2.97 15.11
CA ASP A 23 4.73 3.97 16.07
C ASP A 23 6.10 4.53 15.64
N LYS A 24 6.98 3.68 15.12
CA LYS A 24 8.27 4.10 14.57
C LYS A 24 8.12 4.95 13.31
N PHE A 25 7.12 4.68 12.53
CA PHE A 25 6.82 5.49 11.35
C PHE A 25 6.27 6.88 11.73
N ILE A 26 5.45 6.95 12.78
CA ILE A 26 4.98 8.23 13.34
C ILE A 26 6.16 9.05 13.87
N GLU A 27 7.08 8.43 14.63
CA GLU A 27 8.32 9.07 15.08
C GLU A 27 9.15 9.62 13.90
N LEU A 28 9.30 8.85 12.81
CA LEU A 28 9.96 9.29 11.59
C LEU A 28 9.28 10.53 10.98
N ILE A 29 7.94 10.54 10.90
CA ILE A 29 7.18 11.69 10.39
C ILE A 29 7.47 12.94 11.22
N GLU A 30 7.37 12.84 12.54
CA GLU A 30 7.43 13.97 13.47
C GLU A 30 8.86 14.51 13.64
N GLU A 31 9.83 13.62 13.79
CA GLU A 31 11.20 14.00 14.13
C GLU A 31 12.09 14.24 12.91
N HIS A 32 11.75 13.67 11.76
CA HIS A 32 12.61 13.75 10.57
C HIS A 32 11.93 14.36 9.35
N LEU A 33 10.78 13.82 8.93
CA LEU A 33 10.18 14.29 7.67
C LEU A 33 9.62 15.71 7.80
N ALA A 34 8.97 16.04 8.91
CA ALA A 34 8.43 17.36 9.14
C ALA A 34 9.53 18.45 9.22
N PRO A 35 10.63 18.29 9.96
CA PRO A 35 11.74 19.25 9.96
C PRO A 35 12.47 19.39 8.62
N MET A 36 12.36 18.38 7.73
CA MET A 36 12.97 18.40 6.39
C MET A 36 12.02 18.97 5.30
N ASP A 37 10.93 19.62 5.71
CA ASP A 37 9.95 20.24 4.80
C ASP A 37 9.26 19.27 3.81
N PHE A 38 9.17 17.97 4.15
CA PHE A 38 8.29 17.06 3.42
C PHE A 38 6.84 17.55 3.53
N ASN A 39 6.11 17.50 2.42
CA ASN A 39 4.72 17.95 2.36
C ASN A 39 3.73 16.85 1.96
N ALA A 40 4.21 15.66 1.67
CA ALA A 40 3.40 14.48 1.43
C ALA A 40 4.07 13.21 1.97
N VAL A 41 3.24 12.30 2.44
CA VAL A 41 3.64 10.93 2.82
C VAL A 41 2.73 9.96 2.06
N ILE A 42 3.33 9.14 1.21
CA ILE A 42 2.64 8.13 0.41
C ILE A 42 2.83 6.79 1.10
N VAL A 43 1.74 6.22 1.59
CA VAL A 43 1.75 4.92 2.28
C VAL A 43 1.17 3.86 1.38
N GLU A 44 2.00 2.91 0.95
CA GLU A 44 1.55 1.75 0.20
C GLU A 44 0.86 0.75 1.15
N LEU A 45 -0.40 0.45 0.87
CA LEU A 45 -1.25 -0.35 1.74
C LEU A 45 -1.14 -1.85 1.49
N ASN A 46 -0.86 -2.26 0.25
CA ASN A 46 -0.72 -3.67 -0.10
C ASN A 46 0.67 -4.20 0.21
N PRO A 47 0.82 -5.39 0.77
CA PRO A 47 -0.19 -6.27 1.37
C PRO A 47 -0.36 -6.08 2.88
N GLY A 48 0.23 -5.04 3.49
CA GLY A 48 0.29 -4.85 4.95
C GLY A 48 -1.03 -4.46 5.61
N TYR A 49 -2.01 -3.97 4.86
CA TYR A 49 -3.27 -3.46 5.40
C TYR A 49 -4.36 -4.54 5.50
N THR A 50 -5.13 -4.51 6.60
CA THR A 50 -6.30 -5.36 6.80
C THR A 50 -7.55 -4.65 6.31
N TYR A 51 -8.10 -5.09 5.18
CA TYR A 51 -9.31 -4.51 4.58
C TYR A 51 -10.55 -4.86 5.40
N ARG A 52 -11.32 -3.84 5.80
CA ARG A 52 -12.53 -4.02 6.61
C ARG A 52 -13.69 -4.65 5.83
N CYS A 53 -13.76 -4.38 4.52
CA CYS A 53 -14.81 -4.92 3.65
C CYS A 53 -14.52 -6.34 3.16
N PHE A 54 -13.24 -6.75 3.11
CA PHE A 54 -12.80 -8.06 2.66
C PHE A 54 -11.65 -8.57 3.53
N PRO A 55 -11.89 -8.81 4.83
CA PRO A 55 -10.83 -9.21 5.75
C PRO A 55 -10.20 -10.56 5.39
N GLU A 56 -10.96 -11.46 4.74
CA GLU A 56 -10.50 -12.76 4.26
C GLU A 56 -9.39 -12.67 3.21
N TYR A 57 -9.33 -11.57 2.46
CA TYR A 57 -8.31 -11.32 1.46
C TYR A 57 -7.15 -10.48 1.97
N SER A 58 -7.15 -10.19 3.26
CA SER A 58 -6.09 -9.43 3.91
C SER A 58 -5.05 -10.36 4.49
N ASN A 59 -3.78 -10.11 4.24
CA ASN A 59 -2.66 -10.82 4.87
C ASN A 59 -1.74 -9.89 5.68
N GLY A 60 -2.21 -8.68 5.91
CA GLY A 60 -1.52 -7.69 6.72
C GLY A 60 -2.08 -7.55 8.13
N THR A 61 -1.40 -6.77 8.96
CA THR A 61 -1.78 -6.49 10.35
C THR A 61 -2.06 -5.01 10.61
N ILE A 62 -1.82 -4.13 9.63
CA ILE A 62 -2.10 -2.69 9.74
C ILE A 62 -3.60 -2.47 9.67
N THR A 63 -4.14 -1.82 10.68
CA THR A 63 -5.57 -1.57 10.83
C THR A 63 -5.98 -0.18 10.33
N TYR A 64 -7.28 0.05 10.23
CA TYR A 64 -7.83 1.37 9.95
C TYR A 64 -7.43 2.40 11.03
N GLU A 65 -7.43 1.99 12.28
CA GLU A 65 -7.02 2.81 13.42
C GLU A 65 -5.55 3.22 13.33
N ASP A 66 -4.68 2.33 12.85
CA ASP A 66 -3.26 2.63 12.61
C ASP A 66 -3.10 3.69 11.50
N LEU A 67 -3.85 3.55 10.42
CA LEU A 67 -3.84 4.56 9.35
C LEU A 67 -4.38 5.92 9.83
N GLN A 68 -5.38 5.92 10.72
CA GLN A 68 -5.85 7.17 11.33
C GLN A 68 -4.78 7.84 12.20
N LYS A 69 -3.99 7.08 12.98
CA LYS A 69 -2.87 7.62 13.76
C LYS A 69 -1.80 8.24 12.85
N ILE A 70 -1.42 7.54 11.78
CA ILE A 70 -0.45 8.04 10.80
C ILE A 70 -0.97 9.33 10.15
N ALA A 71 -2.22 9.32 9.69
CA ALA A 71 -2.83 10.50 9.06
C ALA A 71 -2.93 11.68 10.02
N ALA A 72 -3.22 11.45 11.30
CA ALA A 72 -3.24 12.50 12.31
C ALA A 72 -1.84 13.07 12.55
N ALA A 73 -0.80 12.23 12.61
CA ALA A 73 0.59 12.67 12.72
C ALA A 73 0.99 13.56 11.53
N CYS A 74 0.73 13.10 10.31
CA CYS A 74 1.00 13.89 9.10
C CYS A 74 0.33 15.27 9.15
N ARG A 75 -0.97 15.30 9.45
CA ARG A 75 -1.77 16.54 9.46
C ARG A 75 -1.32 17.54 10.51
N ARG A 76 -0.84 17.07 11.69
CA ARG A 76 -0.28 17.98 12.72
C ARG A 76 0.89 18.81 12.19
N HIS A 77 1.61 18.29 11.21
CA HIS A 77 2.79 18.93 10.61
C HIS A 77 2.53 19.51 9.22
N GLY A 78 1.26 19.55 8.76
CA GLY A 78 0.91 20.05 7.44
C GLY A 78 1.36 19.16 6.28
N ILE A 79 1.62 17.87 6.57
CA ILE A 79 1.99 16.85 5.60
C ILE A 79 0.70 16.16 5.13
N GLU A 80 0.54 15.97 3.81
CA GLU A 80 -0.60 15.27 3.23
C GLU A 80 -0.37 13.76 3.27
N PRO A 81 -1.21 12.97 3.97
CA PRO A 81 -1.16 11.51 3.90
C PRO A 81 -1.89 11.01 2.64
N ILE A 82 -1.18 10.31 1.79
CA ILE A 82 -1.70 9.77 0.52
C ILE A 82 -1.67 8.24 0.59
N PRO A 83 -2.82 7.57 0.60
CA PRO A 83 -2.85 6.11 0.48
C PRO A 83 -2.51 5.69 -0.95
N LEU A 84 -1.64 4.70 -1.11
CA LEU A 84 -1.35 4.06 -2.37
C LEU A 84 -1.87 2.62 -2.35
N ILE A 85 -2.69 2.29 -3.33
CA ILE A 85 -3.19 0.94 -3.56
C ILE A 85 -2.73 0.51 -4.94
N GLN A 86 -2.05 -0.61 -5.02
CA GLN A 86 -1.65 -1.21 -6.29
C GLN A 86 -2.90 -1.78 -6.97
N CYS A 87 -3.29 -1.22 -8.10
CA CYS A 87 -4.51 -1.61 -8.80
C CYS A 87 -4.26 -2.32 -10.14
N LEU A 88 -3.06 -2.21 -10.71
CA LEU A 88 -2.78 -2.72 -12.05
C LEU A 88 -1.68 -3.79 -12.07
N SER A 89 -0.74 -3.73 -11.13
CA SER A 89 0.41 -4.63 -11.07
C SER A 89 0.83 -4.87 -9.63
N HIS A 90 1.86 -5.70 -9.42
CA HIS A 90 2.41 -6.01 -8.09
C HIS A 90 1.37 -6.60 -7.12
N GLN A 91 0.52 -7.50 -7.62
CA GLN A 91 -0.54 -8.15 -6.85
C GLN A 91 -0.08 -9.48 -6.23
N SER A 92 1.20 -9.59 -5.92
CA SER A 92 1.78 -10.70 -5.16
C SER A 92 1.82 -10.38 -3.67
N ASP A 93 1.77 -11.41 -2.84
CA ASP A 93 2.08 -11.30 -1.42
C ASP A 93 3.59 -11.20 -1.19
N PHE A 94 4.03 -11.05 0.08
CA PHE A 94 5.45 -10.94 0.42
C PHE A 94 6.25 -12.22 0.13
N SER A 95 5.60 -13.37 -0.02
CA SER A 95 6.23 -14.64 -0.35
C SER A 95 6.44 -14.83 -1.87
N GLY A 96 5.92 -13.89 -2.68
CA GLY A 96 5.93 -13.98 -4.14
C GLY A 96 4.75 -14.75 -4.72
N GLY A 97 3.85 -15.27 -3.88
CA GLY A 97 2.62 -15.91 -4.33
C GLY A 97 1.53 -14.90 -4.71
N PRO A 98 0.46 -15.36 -5.37
CA PRO A 98 -0.69 -14.51 -5.64
C PRO A 98 -1.35 -14.08 -4.36
N TRP A 99 -1.85 -12.84 -4.34
CA TRP A 99 -2.67 -12.38 -3.23
C TRP A 99 -3.88 -13.31 -3.02
N PRO A 100 -4.37 -13.50 -1.78
CA PRO A 100 -5.46 -14.45 -1.51
C PRO A 100 -6.68 -14.30 -2.43
N LEU A 101 -7.06 -13.06 -2.76
CA LEU A 101 -8.13 -12.77 -3.70
C LEU A 101 -8.00 -13.50 -5.04
N TYR A 102 -6.78 -13.63 -5.58
CA TYR A 102 -6.57 -14.27 -6.89
C TYR A 102 -6.56 -15.78 -6.83
N LYS A 103 -6.39 -16.37 -5.65
CA LYS A 103 -6.55 -17.81 -5.47
C LYS A 103 -8.02 -18.22 -5.63
N ASP A 104 -8.91 -17.37 -5.12
CA ASP A 104 -10.35 -17.59 -5.14
C ASP A 104 -11.00 -17.05 -6.44
N HIS A 105 -10.39 -16.02 -7.03
CA HIS A 105 -10.89 -15.31 -8.20
C HIS A 105 -9.81 -15.17 -9.30
N PRO A 106 -9.30 -16.28 -9.86
CA PRO A 106 -8.28 -16.24 -10.91
C PRO A 106 -8.75 -15.52 -12.18
N GLU A 107 -10.06 -15.45 -12.40
CA GLU A 107 -10.67 -14.71 -13.51
C GLU A 107 -10.39 -13.20 -13.48
N PHE A 108 -9.95 -12.64 -12.36
CA PHE A 108 -9.57 -11.23 -12.26
C PHE A 108 -8.17 -10.94 -12.81
N LEU A 109 -7.38 -11.98 -13.06
CA LEU A 109 -6.02 -11.82 -13.59
C LEU A 109 -6.03 -11.51 -15.08
N GLU A 110 -5.07 -10.71 -15.51
CA GLU A 110 -4.82 -10.41 -16.92
C GLU A 110 -4.39 -11.67 -17.70
N THR A 111 -3.68 -12.57 -17.03
CA THR A 111 -3.30 -13.90 -17.55
C THR A 111 -4.16 -14.96 -16.91
N GLU A 112 -4.92 -15.71 -17.72
CA GLU A 112 -5.92 -16.69 -17.24
C GLU A 112 -5.34 -17.79 -16.36
N ARG A 113 -4.08 -18.20 -16.57
CA ARG A 113 -3.41 -19.18 -15.74
C ARG A 113 -1.90 -19.17 -15.96
N LEU A 114 -1.16 -19.08 -14.88
CA LEU A 114 0.24 -19.43 -14.91
C LEU A 114 0.38 -20.95 -15.02
N PRO A 115 1.40 -21.47 -15.74
CA PRO A 115 1.75 -22.88 -15.69
C PRO A 115 1.93 -23.35 -14.25
N ASP A 116 1.57 -24.62 -13.97
CA ASP A 116 1.72 -25.20 -12.62
C ASP A 116 3.17 -25.27 -12.14
N ASP A 117 4.13 -25.15 -13.06
CA ASP A 117 5.57 -25.12 -12.85
C ASP A 117 6.17 -23.70 -12.98
N ALA A 118 5.34 -22.65 -12.96
CA ALA A 118 5.84 -21.28 -13.02
C ALA A 118 6.70 -20.98 -11.80
N GLU A 119 7.93 -20.53 -12.07
CA GLU A 119 8.89 -20.10 -11.07
C GLU A 119 9.15 -18.60 -11.18
N TRP A 120 9.78 -18.04 -10.17
CA TRP A 120 10.30 -16.69 -10.22
C TRP A 120 11.28 -16.53 -11.42
N PRO A 121 11.16 -15.52 -12.33
CA PRO A 121 10.37 -14.28 -12.17
C PRO A 121 8.94 -14.31 -12.74
N ASP A 122 8.44 -15.42 -13.25
CA ASP A 122 7.14 -15.52 -13.91
C ASP A 122 5.96 -15.20 -12.97
N LEU A 123 6.19 -15.30 -11.67
CA LEU A 123 5.22 -14.94 -10.62
C LEU A 123 4.92 -13.43 -10.54
N TYR A 124 5.64 -12.56 -11.28
CA TYR A 124 5.34 -11.13 -11.34
C TYR A 124 4.18 -10.75 -12.26
N VAL A 125 3.62 -11.70 -12.97
CA VAL A 125 2.49 -11.45 -13.89
C VAL A 125 1.12 -11.31 -13.20
N TYR A 126 1.09 -11.22 -11.88
CA TYR A 126 -0.16 -10.93 -11.17
C TYR A 126 -0.56 -9.47 -11.36
N SER A 127 -1.31 -9.22 -12.40
CA SER A 127 -1.90 -7.94 -12.74
C SER A 127 -3.41 -8.10 -12.90
N TRP A 128 -4.15 -7.06 -12.53
CA TRP A 128 -5.59 -7.03 -12.76
C TRP A 128 -5.89 -6.85 -14.23
N CYS A 129 -6.85 -7.59 -14.73
CA CYS A 129 -7.44 -7.31 -16.03
C CYS A 129 -8.43 -6.15 -15.90
N ALA A 130 -8.05 -4.99 -16.40
CA ALA A 130 -8.91 -3.81 -16.37
C ALA A 130 -10.15 -3.91 -17.31
N SER A 131 -10.22 -4.98 -18.12
CA SER A 131 -11.30 -5.24 -19.05
C SER A 131 -12.26 -6.36 -18.60
N ASN A 132 -12.07 -6.92 -17.42
CA ASN A 132 -13.01 -7.89 -16.85
C ASN A 132 -14.25 -7.14 -16.36
N ASP A 133 -15.42 -7.56 -16.86
CA ASP A 133 -16.74 -7.06 -16.48
C ASP A 133 -17.21 -7.63 -15.13
#